data_c93768e87569d48ff9295c95d107ae4d
#
_entry.id   c93768e87569d48ff9295c95d107ae4d
#
_cell.length_a   1.000
_cell.length_b   1.000
_cell.length_c   1.000
_cell.angle_alpha   90.00
_cell.angle_beta   90.00
_cell.angle_gamma   90.00
#
_symmetry.space_group_name_H-M   'P 1'
#
loop_
_entity.id
_entity.type
_entity.pdbx_description
1 polymer ?
#
loop_
_entity_poly.entity_id
_entity_poly.type
_entity_poly.pdbx_seq_one_letter_code
_entity_poly.pdbx_strand_id
1 'polypeptide(L)'
;MKFTKMHGIGNDYIYVDCTKEPLQNPEEVARAVSDRHFGIGGDGLILINPSDKADFEMAMYNADGSRAEMCGNGIRCVAKYVYDHALTDKTQITIETLAGIKSLDLTVSTDKPSLMGNPAQEAGQGSASAPGCGRGSVSVFSRGQVTEVKVDMGAPELVPAKIPVLVDGESAVSLPLEVEGKHYLMTCVSMGNPHCVIFLEEDVRNLDLEKIGPAFENHPLFPARINTEFVNVIDSQNLRMRVWERGAGETLACGTGACAVAVAAILNQKSSPEVTIHLLGGDLQIAWQGGDAPVYMTGAATTVFEGEILI
;
A
#
# COMPACT_ATOMS: atom_id res chain seq x y z
N MET A 1 9.43 -14.35 -20.52
CA MET A 1 8.87 -13.06 -20.02
C MET A 1 9.86 -12.42 -19.08
N LYS A 2 10.27 -11.16 -19.34
CA LYS A 2 11.06 -10.38 -18.37
C LYS A 2 10.15 -9.79 -17.31
N PHE A 3 10.62 -9.71 -16.08
CA PHE A 3 9.85 -9.20 -14.95
C PHE A 3 10.74 -8.51 -13.92
N THR A 4 10.13 -7.68 -13.09
CA THR A 4 10.73 -7.10 -11.89
C THR A 4 9.88 -7.47 -10.67
N LYS A 5 10.51 -8.00 -9.63
CA LYS A 5 9.87 -8.23 -8.34
C LYS A 5 10.02 -6.99 -7.50
N MET A 6 8.90 -6.44 -7.03
CA MET A 6 8.89 -5.25 -6.19
C MET A 6 7.87 -5.38 -5.05
N HIS A 7 8.02 -4.59 -4.00
CA HIS A 7 7.03 -4.46 -2.94
C HIS A 7 6.86 -3.02 -2.46
N GLY A 8 5.64 -2.68 -2.04
CA GLY A 8 5.35 -1.51 -1.24
C GLY A 8 5.09 -1.96 0.20
N ILE A 9 6.09 -1.78 1.09
CA ILE A 9 6.01 -2.17 2.51
C ILE A 9 5.49 -3.61 2.74
N GLY A 10 6.10 -4.59 2.06
CA GLY A 10 5.79 -6.02 2.23
C GLY A 10 4.70 -6.59 1.32
N ASN A 11 3.82 -5.77 0.75
CA ASN A 11 2.87 -6.21 -0.26
C ASN A 11 3.57 -6.33 -1.63
N ASP A 12 3.77 -7.56 -2.10
CA ASP A 12 4.75 -7.89 -3.13
C ASP A 12 4.12 -8.41 -4.43
N TYR A 13 4.46 -7.78 -5.55
CA TYR A 13 3.95 -8.12 -6.88
C TYR A 13 5.06 -8.38 -7.89
N ILE A 14 4.68 -9.06 -8.97
CA ILE A 14 5.49 -9.24 -10.17
C ILE A 14 5.07 -8.14 -11.16
N TYR A 15 6.02 -7.35 -11.64
CA TYR A 15 5.79 -6.23 -12.57
C TYR A 15 6.31 -6.60 -13.95
N VAL A 16 5.51 -6.36 -14.98
CA VAL A 16 5.85 -6.60 -16.38
C VAL A 16 5.63 -5.32 -17.18
N ASP A 17 6.68 -4.88 -17.88
CA ASP A 17 6.59 -3.77 -18.82
C ASP A 17 5.93 -4.24 -20.12
N CYS A 18 4.72 -3.78 -20.33
CA CYS A 18 3.90 -4.03 -21.52
C CYS A 18 3.77 -2.77 -22.42
N THR A 19 4.62 -1.75 -22.22
CA THR A 19 4.56 -0.51 -23.00
C THR A 19 4.88 -0.72 -24.49
N LYS A 20 5.60 -1.80 -24.83
CA LYS A 20 5.95 -2.16 -26.20
C LYS A 20 5.24 -3.40 -26.72
N GLU A 21 5.12 -4.41 -25.88
CA GLU A 21 4.53 -5.71 -26.24
C GLU A 21 3.52 -6.11 -25.17
N PRO A 22 2.23 -6.28 -25.52
CA PRO A 22 1.21 -6.69 -24.57
C PRO A 22 1.42 -8.15 -24.14
N LEU A 23 1.22 -8.43 -22.86
CA LEU A 23 1.22 -9.79 -22.33
C LEU A 23 -0.10 -10.50 -22.70
N GLN A 24 0.01 -11.71 -23.26
CA GLN A 24 -1.15 -12.55 -23.58
C GLN A 24 -1.60 -13.34 -22.35
N ASN A 25 -2.91 -13.59 -22.21
CA ASN A 25 -3.54 -14.38 -21.15
C ASN A 25 -3.09 -14.00 -19.72
N PRO A 26 -3.18 -12.70 -19.34
CA PRO A 26 -2.60 -12.22 -18.07
C PRO A 26 -3.20 -12.90 -16.84
N GLU A 27 -4.46 -13.38 -16.87
CA GLU A 27 -5.09 -14.11 -15.77
C GLU A 27 -4.41 -15.46 -15.51
N GLU A 28 -4.05 -16.17 -16.57
CA GLU A 28 -3.35 -17.46 -16.47
C GLU A 28 -1.90 -17.26 -16.04
N VAL A 29 -1.25 -16.24 -16.59
CA VAL A 29 0.11 -15.86 -16.21
C VAL A 29 0.16 -15.46 -14.74
N ALA A 30 -0.80 -14.63 -14.26
CA ALA A 30 -0.87 -14.23 -12.86
C ALA A 30 -0.94 -15.44 -11.93
N ARG A 31 -1.78 -16.42 -12.21
CA ARG A 31 -1.86 -17.66 -11.41
C ARG A 31 -0.54 -18.42 -11.40
N ALA A 32 0.09 -18.56 -12.55
CA ALA A 32 1.34 -19.32 -12.66
C ALA A 32 2.52 -18.65 -11.95
N VAL A 33 2.69 -17.33 -12.17
CA VAL A 33 3.87 -16.63 -11.63
C VAL A 33 3.72 -16.23 -10.17
N SER A 34 2.49 -16.09 -9.65
CA SER A 34 2.25 -15.72 -8.26
C SER A 34 2.44 -16.87 -7.27
N ASP A 35 2.43 -18.12 -7.73
CA ASP A 35 2.68 -19.25 -6.86
C ASP A 35 4.06 -19.13 -6.20
N ARG A 36 4.09 -19.20 -4.85
CA ARG A 36 5.31 -18.99 -4.05
C ARG A 36 6.24 -20.19 -4.02
N HIS A 37 5.78 -21.35 -4.53
CA HIS A 37 6.55 -22.61 -4.55
C HIS A 37 6.98 -23.00 -5.97
N PHE A 38 6.12 -22.74 -6.98
CA PHE A 38 6.33 -23.20 -8.35
C PHE A 38 6.48 -22.06 -9.36
N GLY A 39 6.20 -20.80 -8.94
CA GLY A 39 6.36 -19.61 -9.75
C GLY A 39 7.47 -18.68 -9.23
N ILE A 40 7.30 -17.38 -9.47
CA ILE A 40 8.16 -16.32 -8.92
C ILE A 40 7.76 -16.06 -7.46
N GLY A 41 6.48 -16.21 -7.16
CA GLY A 41 5.87 -15.95 -5.86
C GLY A 41 5.52 -14.47 -5.66
N GLY A 42 4.29 -14.20 -5.26
CA GLY A 42 3.81 -12.84 -4.97
C GLY A 42 2.31 -12.79 -4.74
N ASP A 43 1.83 -11.60 -4.38
CA ASP A 43 0.40 -11.36 -4.16
C ASP A 43 -0.35 -11.21 -5.49
N GLY A 44 0.38 -11.10 -6.61
CA GLY A 44 -0.20 -11.02 -7.94
C GLY A 44 0.76 -10.49 -8.99
N LEU A 45 0.18 -10.13 -10.13
CA LEU A 45 0.85 -9.61 -11.32
C LEU A 45 0.34 -8.20 -11.62
N ILE A 46 1.25 -7.27 -11.90
CA ILE A 46 0.94 -5.92 -12.35
C ILE A 46 1.58 -5.70 -13.72
N LEU A 47 0.75 -5.31 -14.70
CA LEU A 47 1.19 -4.92 -16.02
C LEU A 47 1.24 -3.40 -16.11
N ILE A 48 2.33 -2.89 -16.65
CA ILE A 48 2.53 -1.47 -16.95
C ILE A 48 2.29 -1.29 -18.44
N ASN A 49 1.11 -0.75 -18.78
CA ASN A 49 0.66 -0.58 -20.16
C ASN A 49 0.81 0.89 -20.59
N PRO A 50 0.80 1.17 -21.92
CA PRO A 50 0.58 2.52 -22.41
C PRO A 50 -0.87 2.94 -22.10
N SER A 51 -1.14 4.24 -21.96
CA SER A 51 -2.48 4.80 -21.79
C SER A 51 -2.68 5.98 -22.74
N ASP A 52 -3.89 6.12 -23.25
CA ASP A 52 -4.33 7.30 -24.02
C ASP A 52 -4.87 8.43 -23.13
N LYS A 53 -5.07 8.18 -21.82
CA LYS A 53 -5.67 9.11 -20.85
C LYS A 53 -4.72 9.58 -19.76
N ALA A 54 -3.63 8.85 -19.54
CA ALA A 54 -2.64 9.09 -18.51
C ALA A 54 -1.24 8.84 -19.03
N ASP A 55 -0.20 9.04 -18.20
CA ASP A 55 1.17 8.73 -18.61
C ASP A 55 1.35 7.21 -18.81
N PHE A 56 0.70 6.38 -17.97
CA PHE A 56 0.69 4.92 -18.03
C PHE A 56 -0.64 4.35 -17.53
N GLU A 57 -0.90 3.06 -17.83
CA GLU A 57 -1.97 2.28 -17.22
C GLU A 57 -1.37 1.20 -16.31
N MET A 58 -1.95 1.01 -15.14
CA MET A 58 -1.71 -0.13 -14.26
C MET A 58 -2.84 -1.13 -14.38
N ALA A 59 -2.57 -2.30 -14.95
CA ALA A 59 -3.50 -3.42 -14.97
C ALA A 59 -3.04 -4.46 -13.94
N MET A 60 -3.87 -4.70 -12.91
CA MET A 60 -3.53 -5.53 -11.76
C MET A 60 -4.35 -6.81 -11.75
N TYR A 61 -3.68 -7.93 -11.48
CA TYR A 61 -4.25 -9.27 -11.33
C TYR A 61 -3.80 -9.88 -10.01
N ASN A 62 -4.75 -10.38 -9.22
CA ASN A 62 -4.48 -11.11 -7.99
C ASN A 62 -3.83 -12.48 -8.28
N ALA A 63 -3.32 -13.16 -7.26
CA ALA A 63 -2.71 -14.48 -7.40
C ALA A 63 -3.67 -15.55 -7.94
N ASP A 64 -4.98 -15.40 -7.77
CA ASP A 64 -6.01 -16.27 -8.33
C ASP A 64 -6.36 -15.97 -9.81
N GLY A 65 -5.73 -14.92 -10.38
CA GLY A 65 -5.97 -14.43 -11.73
C GLY A 65 -7.14 -13.47 -11.86
N SER A 66 -7.86 -13.17 -10.79
CA SER A 66 -8.93 -12.17 -10.84
C SER A 66 -8.35 -10.76 -11.03
N ARG A 67 -9.04 -9.92 -11.82
CA ARG A 67 -8.63 -8.54 -12.02
C ARG A 67 -9.04 -7.67 -10.83
N ALA A 68 -8.12 -6.85 -10.32
CA ALA A 68 -8.36 -5.93 -9.23
C ALA A 68 -8.40 -4.47 -9.72
N GLU A 69 -9.11 -3.64 -8.97
CA GLU A 69 -9.35 -2.25 -9.38
C GLU A 69 -8.11 -1.36 -9.16
N MET A 70 -7.48 -1.45 -8.00
CA MET A 70 -6.32 -0.64 -7.62
C MET A 70 -5.66 -1.19 -6.34
N CYS A 71 -4.35 -1.01 -6.23
CA CYS A 71 -3.58 -1.25 -5.02
C CYS A 71 -2.65 -0.06 -4.76
N GLY A 72 -2.84 0.63 -3.63
CA GLY A 72 -2.03 1.78 -3.25
C GLY A 72 -0.54 1.45 -3.10
N ASN A 73 -0.21 0.24 -2.66
CA ASN A 73 1.17 -0.26 -2.58
C ASN A 73 1.73 -0.55 -3.97
N GLY A 74 0.93 -1.22 -4.82
CA GLY A 74 1.31 -1.58 -6.18
C GLY A 74 1.55 -0.36 -7.07
N ILE A 75 0.71 0.67 -6.99
CA ILE A 75 0.85 1.86 -7.85
C ILE A 75 2.12 2.67 -7.52
N ARG A 76 2.57 2.68 -6.24
CA ARG A 76 3.86 3.29 -5.89
C ARG A 76 5.03 2.59 -6.56
N CYS A 77 4.99 1.27 -6.64
CA CYS A 77 6.00 0.48 -7.34
C CYS A 77 5.95 0.72 -8.86
N VAL A 78 4.76 0.88 -9.48
CA VAL A 78 4.65 1.27 -10.89
C VAL A 78 5.35 2.61 -11.12
N ALA A 79 5.07 3.62 -10.27
CA ALA A 79 5.69 4.94 -10.39
C ALA A 79 7.23 4.88 -10.30
N LYS A 80 7.74 4.12 -9.32
CA LYS A 80 9.18 3.87 -9.20
C LYS A 80 9.73 3.16 -10.43
N TYR A 81 9.06 2.11 -10.89
CA TYR A 81 9.48 1.33 -12.06
C TYR A 81 9.66 2.22 -13.29
N VAL A 82 8.61 2.98 -13.66
CA VAL A 82 8.65 3.78 -14.90
C VAL A 82 9.70 4.87 -14.88
N TYR A 83 10.00 5.43 -13.72
CA TYR A 83 11.08 6.40 -13.57
C TYR A 83 12.46 5.72 -13.60
N ASP A 84 12.70 4.71 -12.76
CA ASP A 84 14.01 4.07 -12.61
C ASP A 84 14.47 3.35 -13.90
N HIS A 85 13.51 2.81 -14.69
CA HIS A 85 13.76 2.17 -16.00
C HIS A 85 13.74 3.16 -17.17
N ALA A 86 13.75 4.47 -16.91
CA ALA A 86 13.80 5.51 -17.93
C ALA A 86 12.64 5.48 -18.97
N LEU A 87 11.46 4.99 -18.56
CA LEU A 87 10.25 5.12 -19.39
C LEU A 87 9.68 6.54 -19.32
N THR A 88 9.99 7.30 -18.27
CA THR A 88 9.67 8.72 -18.13
C THR A 88 10.77 9.46 -17.35
N ASP A 89 10.90 10.79 -17.59
CA ASP A 89 11.75 11.69 -16.79
C ASP A 89 10.93 12.56 -15.82
N LYS A 90 9.59 12.41 -15.83
CA LYS A 90 8.70 13.18 -14.99
C LYS A 90 8.77 12.70 -13.56
N THR A 91 8.76 13.62 -12.60
CA THR A 91 8.59 13.36 -11.15
C THR A 91 7.15 13.56 -10.69
N GLN A 92 6.28 14.04 -11.57
CA GLN A 92 4.83 14.07 -11.40
C GLN A 92 4.23 13.31 -12.57
N ILE A 93 3.53 12.22 -12.28
CA ILE A 93 2.94 11.34 -13.28
C ILE A 93 1.49 11.03 -12.94
N THR A 94 0.77 10.60 -13.96
CA THR A 94 -0.58 10.08 -13.84
C THR A 94 -0.62 8.62 -14.25
N ILE A 95 -1.38 7.80 -13.51
CA ILE A 95 -1.57 6.38 -13.82
C ILE A 95 -3.06 6.08 -13.90
N GLU A 96 -3.49 5.56 -15.05
CA GLU A 96 -4.84 5.02 -15.24
C GLU A 96 -4.98 3.69 -14.51
N THR A 97 -6.08 3.52 -13.76
CA THR A 97 -6.46 2.28 -13.08
C THR A 97 -7.96 2.05 -13.29
N LEU A 98 -8.49 0.87 -12.95
CA LEU A 98 -9.95 0.64 -12.98
C LEU A 98 -10.70 1.53 -11.98
N ALA A 99 -10.03 2.00 -10.90
CA ALA A 99 -10.57 2.96 -9.93
C ALA A 99 -10.36 4.43 -10.35
N GLY A 100 -10.07 4.69 -11.63
CA GLY A 100 -9.82 6.02 -12.19
C GLY A 100 -8.35 6.40 -12.28
N ILE A 101 -8.08 7.64 -12.73
CA ILE A 101 -6.73 8.17 -12.86
C ILE A 101 -6.23 8.64 -11.51
N LYS A 102 -5.01 8.24 -11.15
CA LYS A 102 -4.32 8.65 -9.94
C LYS A 102 -3.13 9.54 -10.28
N SER A 103 -2.95 10.60 -9.48
CA SER A 103 -1.79 11.50 -9.57
C SER A 103 -0.75 11.11 -8.54
N LEU A 104 0.51 11.06 -8.94
CA LEU A 104 1.63 10.63 -8.12
C LEU A 104 2.79 11.62 -8.20
N ASP A 105 3.35 11.96 -7.03
CA ASP A 105 4.58 12.75 -6.91
C ASP A 105 5.72 11.82 -6.47
N LEU A 106 6.84 11.83 -7.19
CA LEU A 106 8.00 10.99 -6.95
C LEU A 106 9.11 11.77 -6.26
N THR A 107 9.58 11.27 -5.13
CA THR A 107 10.80 11.77 -4.48
C THR A 107 11.99 11.00 -5.03
N VAL A 108 12.92 11.72 -5.66
CA VAL A 108 14.11 11.14 -6.29
C VAL A 108 15.35 11.52 -5.51
N SER A 109 16.19 10.53 -5.16
CA SER A 109 17.49 10.74 -4.53
C SER A 109 18.61 10.25 -5.44
N THR A 110 19.73 11.00 -5.46
CA THR A 110 20.98 10.60 -6.11
C THR A 110 21.89 9.79 -5.17
N ASP A 111 21.55 9.72 -3.89
CA ASP A 111 22.27 8.90 -2.92
C ASP A 111 22.00 7.41 -3.22
N LYS A 112 23.07 6.61 -3.26
CA LYS A 112 22.89 5.16 -3.43
C LYS A 112 22.11 4.63 -2.24
N PRO A 113 21.03 3.84 -2.47
CA PRO A 113 20.35 3.19 -1.37
C PRO A 113 21.36 2.34 -0.58
N SER A 114 21.42 2.56 0.71
CA SER A 114 22.17 1.69 1.62
C SER A 114 21.57 0.28 1.50
N LEU A 115 22.39 -0.69 1.11
CA LEU A 115 21.98 -2.09 1.12
C LEU A 115 21.65 -2.47 2.56
N MET A 116 20.36 -2.73 2.81
CA MET A 116 19.79 -3.23 4.07
C MET A 116 19.76 -2.23 5.25
N GLY A 117 18.71 -1.44 5.32
CA GLY A 117 18.21 -0.89 6.58
C GLY A 117 17.38 -1.95 7.31
N ASN A 118 18.03 -2.81 8.12
CA ASN A 118 17.32 -3.55 9.16
C ASN A 118 17.42 -2.69 10.44
N PRO A 119 16.33 -2.18 11.04
CA PRO A 119 16.39 -1.24 12.16
C PRO A 119 16.84 -1.87 13.50
N ALA A 120 17.52 -3.00 13.50
CA ALA A 120 17.88 -3.74 14.70
C ALA A 120 19.38 -4.05 14.83
N GLN A 121 20.31 -3.18 14.37
CA GLN A 121 21.74 -3.31 14.76
C GLN A 121 22.51 -2.01 14.52
N GLU A 122 22.41 -1.06 15.44
CA GLU A 122 23.47 -0.09 15.71
C GLU A 122 24.15 -0.46 17.03
N ALA A 123 25.20 -1.25 16.97
CA ALA A 123 26.27 -1.29 17.96
C ALA A 123 27.50 -2.02 17.39
N GLY A 124 28.60 -1.31 17.13
CA GLY A 124 29.89 -1.93 16.93
C GLY A 124 30.75 -1.30 15.84
N GLN A 125 31.60 -0.34 16.22
CA GLN A 125 32.66 0.23 15.41
C GLN A 125 33.74 -0.82 15.06
N GLY A 126 34.19 -0.81 13.80
CA GLY A 126 35.38 -1.54 13.40
C GLY A 126 35.85 -1.15 12.01
N SER A 127 36.84 -0.26 11.95
CA SER A 127 37.52 0.19 10.74
C SER A 127 38.43 -0.89 10.16
N ALA A 128 38.32 -1.20 8.87
CA ALA A 128 39.42 -1.80 8.12
C ALA A 128 39.38 -1.30 6.67
N SER A 129 40.41 -0.55 6.30
CA SER A 129 40.70 -0.06 4.95
C SER A 129 41.38 -1.15 4.11
N ALA A 130 40.91 -1.39 2.89
CA ALA A 130 41.66 -2.15 1.88
C ALA A 130 41.95 -1.27 0.63
N PRO A 131 43.09 -1.42 -0.04
CA PRO A 131 43.58 -0.49 -1.03
C PRO A 131 43.01 -0.72 -2.43
N GLY A 132 42.91 0.38 -3.18
CA GLY A 132 42.24 0.51 -4.45
C GLY A 132 42.84 -0.23 -5.64
N CYS A 133 41.96 -0.51 -6.58
CA CYS A 133 42.29 -0.75 -7.97
C CYS A 133 41.55 0.31 -8.81
N GLY A 134 42.32 1.24 -9.39
CA GLY A 134 41.80 2.31 -10.22
C GLY A 134 41.28 1.78 -11.56
N ARG A 135 40.03 2.06 -11.86
CA ARG A 135 39.47 2.11 -13.20
C ARG A 135 38.80 3.46 -13.37
N GLY A 136 39.22 4.17 -14.43
CA GLY A 136 38.66 5.46 -14.80
C GLY A 136 37.15 5.36 -14.96
N SER A 137 36.43 5.99 -14.06
CA SER A 137 34.98 6.16 -14.17
C SER A 137 34.72 7.35 -15.09
N VAL A 138 34.21 7.06 -16.30
CA VAL A 138 33.38 8.01 -17.00
C VAL A 138 32.23 8.33 -16.07
N SER A 139 32.08 9.57 -15.61
CA SER A 139 30.93 10.00 -14.86
C SER A 139 29.74 10.00 -15.80
N VAL A 140 29.05 8.85 -15.89
CA VAL A 140 27.67 8.82 -16.30
C VAL A 140 26.96 9.57 -15.17
N PHE A 141 26.32 10.71 -15.46
CA PHE A 141 25.40 11.36 -14.54
C PHE A 141 24.40 10.29 -14.10
N SER A 142 24.55 9.76 -12.91
CA SER A 142 23.65 8.72 -12.43
C SER A 142 22.28 9.38 -12.25
N ARG A 143 21.32 9.02 -13.08
CA ARG A 143 19.93 9.31 -12.87
C ARG A 143 19.60 8.86 -11.44
N GLY A 144 19.01 9.74 -10.62
CA GLY A 144 18.58 9.37 -9.27
C GLY A 144 17.56 8.23 -9.32
N GLN A 145 17.31 7.61 -8.17
CA GLN A 145 16.29 6.58 -8.01
C GLN A 145 15.16 7.10 -7.15
N VAL A 146 13.94 6.64 -7.42
CA VAL A 146 12.77 6.96 -6.61
C VAL A 146 12.89 6.27 -5.25
N THR A 147 12.80 7.05 -4.18
CA THR A 147 12.84 6.57 -2.79
C THR A 147 11.45 6.49 -2.17
N GLU A 148 10.59 7.46 -2.47
CA GLU A 148 9.22 7.53 -1.97
C GLU A 148 8.28 8.01 -3.06
N VAL A 149 7.02 7.62 -2.93
CA VAL A 149 5.96 8.04 -3.84
C VAL A 149 4.76 8.51 -3.02
N LYS A 150 4.32 9.75 -3.29
CA LYS A 150 3.08 10.32 -2.77
C LYS A 150 1.97 10.08 -3.79
N VAL A 151 0.86 9.51 -3.32
CA VAL A 151 -0.31 9.15 -4.13
C VAL A 151 -1.51 9.97 -3.67
N ASP A 152 -2.22 10.59 -4.62
CA ASP A 152 -3.56 11.11 -4.38
C ASP A 152 -4.56 9.95 -4.34
N MET A 153 -5.05 9.64 -3.14
CA MET A 153 -6.00 8.54 -2.91
C MET A 153 -7.45 8.94 -3.16
N GLY A 154 -7.72 10.24 -3.37
CA GLY A 154 -9.06 10.80 -3.47
C GLY A 154 -9.69 11.16 -2.12
N ALA A 155 -10.89 11.75 -2.16
CA ALA A 155 -11.63 12.08 -0.93
C ALA A 155 -12.21 10.81 -0.26
N PRO A 156 -12.25 10.76 1.09
CA PRO A 156 -12.88 9.67 1.79
C PRO A 156 -14.40 9.77 1.68
N GLU A 157 -15.10 8.63 1.57
CA GLU A 157 -16.54 8.57 1.72
C GLU A 157 -16.88 8.26 3.19
N LEU A 158 -17.73 9.08 3.80
CA LEU A 158 -18.11 9.00 5.20
C LEU A 158 -19.59 8.63 5.40
N VAL A 159 -20.41 8.70 4.35
CA VAL A 159 -21.84 8.39 4.42
C VAL A 159 -22.03 6.88 4.58
N PRO A 160 -22.63 6.40 5.69
CA PRO A 160 -22.71 4.97 6.00
C PRO A 160 -23.30 4.11 4.88
N ALA A 161 -24.38 4.58 4.25
CA ALA A 161 -25.05 3.86 3.17
C ALA A 161 -24.16 3.65 1.93
N LYS A 162 -23.14 4.51 1.72
CA LYS A 162 -22.20 4.39 0.62
C LYS A 162 -20.95 3.58 0.99
N ILE A 163 -20.68 3.36 2.29
CA ILE A 163 -19.52 2.57 2.77
C ILE A 163 -19.67 1.06 2.54
N PRO A 164 -20.74 0.29 2.49
CA PRO A 164 -22.07 0.22 3.05
C PRO A 164 -22.08 -0.29 4.50
N VAL A 165 -22.59 0.51 5.41
CA VAL A 165 -22.74 0.18 6.85
C VAL A 165 -24.18 0.43 7.26
N LEU A 166 -24.80 -0.51 7.96
CA LEU A 166 -26.21 -0.45 8.37
C LEU A 166 -26.37 0.33 9.68
N VAL A 167 -26.07 1.63 9.62
CA VAL A 167 -26.34 2.59 10.71
C VAL A 167 -26.97 3.85 10.12
N ASP A 168 -27.82 4.51 10.92
CA ASP A 168 -28.44 5.78 10.55
C ASP A 168 -27.47 6.94 10.78
N GLY A 169 -27.67 8.04 10.04
CA GLY A 169 -26.92 9.28 10.21
C GLY A 169 -26.07 9.66 8.99
N GLU A 170 -25.36 10.78 9.11
CA GLU A 170 -24.53 11.35 8.05
C GLU A 170 -23.10 10.75 8.04
N SER A 171 -22.67 10.17 9.16
CA SER A 171 -21.38 9.50 9.30
C SER A 171 -21.40 8.45 10.40
N ALA A 172 -20.53 7.45 10.31
CA ALA A 172 -20.33 6.41 11.32
C ALA A 172 -19.06 6.70 12.13
N VAL A 173 -19.08 7.75 12.97
CA VAL A 173 -17.92 8.16 13.79
C VAL A 173 -18.18 7.84 15.26
N SER A 174 -17.28 7.06 15.87
CA SER A 174 -17.33 6.67 17.29
C SER A 174 -18.67 6.02 17.71
N LEU A 175 -19.24 5.20 16.82
CA LEU A 175 -20.49 4.51 17.09
C LEU A 175 -20.26 3.19 17.85
N PRO A 176 -21.19 2.76 18.72
CA PRO A 176 -21.05 1.50 19.43
C PRO A 176 -21.13 0.31 18.46
N LEU A 177 -20.27 -0.68 18.67
CA LEU A 177 -20.24 -1.96 18.00
C LEU A 177 -20.06 -3.06 19.04
N GLU A 178 -20.93 -4.07 19.03
CA GLU A 178 -20.79 -5.23 19.90
C GLU A 178 -20.34 -6.44 19.07
N VAL A 179 -19.16 -7.00 19.38
CA VAL A 179 -18.63 -8.19 18.73
C VAL A 179 -18.32 -9.24 19.79
N GLU A 180 -18.95 -10.42 19.69
CA GLU A 180 -18.77 -11.54 20.63
C GLU A 180 -18.94 -11.13 22.12
N GLY A 181 -19.93 -10.27 22.40
CA GLY A 181 -20.23 -9.80 23.76
C GLY A 181 -19.26 -8.75 24.31
N LYS A 182 -18.33 -8.27 23.50
CA LYS A 182 -17.43 -7.13 23.81
C LYS A 182 -17.92 -5.87 23.12
N HIS A 183 -17.81 -4.74 23.80
CA HIS A 183 -18.21 -3.44 23.27
C HIS A 183 -17.00 -2.66 22.77
N TYR A 184 -17.13 -2.13 21.55
CA TYR A 184 -16.15 -1.30 20.87
C TYR A 184 -16.78 0.01 20.40
N LEU A 185 -15.94 0.99 20.04
CA LEU A 185 -16.35 2.17 19.29
C LEU A 185 -15.75 2.07 17.89
N MET A 186 -16.62 2.07 16.88
CA MET A 186 -16.19 2.00 15.48
C MET A 186 -16.26 3.35 14.79
N THR A 187 -15.35 3.60 13.88
CA THR A 187 -15.45 4.66 12.88
C THR A 187 -15.29 4.03 11.50
N CYS A 188 -16.29 4.22 10.63
CA CYS A 188 -16.27 3.61 9.31
C CYS A 188 -15.96 4.66 8.23
N VAL A 189 -15.06 4.28 7.31
CA VAL A 189 -14.57 5.12 6.20
C VAL A 189 -14.48 4.25 4.95
N SER A 190 -14.80 4.79 3.76
CA SER A 190 -14.44 4.12 2.52
C SER A 190 -13.39 4.95 1.76
N MET A 191 -12.35 4.26 1.31
CA MET A 191 -11.33 4.77 0.39
C MET A 191 -11.47 4.12 -1.02
N GLY A 192 -12.73 3.81 -1.39
CA GLY A 192 -13.10 2.99 -2.54
C GLY A 192 -13.47 1.55 -2.13
N ASN A 193 -13.03 1.11 -0.95
CA ASN A 193 -13.39 -0.12 -0.26
C ASN A 193 -13.70 0.18 1.20
N PRO A 194 -14.56 -0.63 1.88
CA PRO A 194 -15.04 -0.34 3.23
C PRO A 194 -14.02 -0.68 4.31
N HIS A 195 -13.87 0.22 5.29
CA HIS A 195 -12.99 0.08 6.45
C HIS A 195 -13.73 0.37 7.74
N CYS A 196 -13.49 -0.42 8.80
CA CYS A 196 -13.95 -0.24 10.17
C CYS A 196 -12.73 -0.05 11.07
N VAL A 197 -12.56 1.15 11.61
CA VAL A 197 -11.42 1.51 12.46
C VAL A 197 -11.83 1.40 13.92
N ILE A 198 -11.07 0.64 14.70
CA ILE A 198 -11.26 0.39 16.14
C ILE A 198 -10.03 0.87 16.89
N PHE A 199 -10.17 1.92 17.70
CA PHE A 199 -9.10 2.40 18.59
C PHE A 199 -9.10 1.62 19.88
N LEU A 200 -7.94 1.08 20.28
CA LEU A 200 -7.78 0.21 21.46
C LEU A 200 -6.73 0.78 22.41
N GLU A 201 -6.97 0.63 23.72
CA GLU A 201 -5.99 0.89 24.78
C GLU A 201 -4.99 -0.26 24.92
N GLU A 202 -5.45 -1.52 24.74
CA GLU A 202 -4.58 -2.69 24.72
C GLU A 202 -3.67 -2.68 23.48
N ASP A 203 -2.44 -3.16 23.65
CA ASP A 203 -1.45 -3.18 22.56
C ASP A 203 -1.92 -4.10 21.44
N VAL A 204 -2.16 -3.52 20.24
CA VAL A 204 -2.63 -4.26 19.07
C VAL A 204 -1.69 -5.38 18.63
N ARG A 205 -0.39 -5.32 19.01
CA ARG A 205 0.59 -6.37 18.72
C ARG A 205 0.24 -7.70 19.40
N ASN A 206 -0.52 -7.66 20.51
CA ASN A 206 -0.91 -8.82 21.28
C ASN A 206 -2.25 -9.44 20.86
N LEU A 207 -2.94 -8.84 19.88
CA LEU A 207 -4.22 -9.36 19.39
C LEU A 207 -4.01 -10.64 18.57
N ASP A 208 -4.90 -11.60 18.77
CA ASP A 208 -5.06 -12.79 17.92
C ASP A 208 -6.09 -12.49 16.82
N LEU A 209 -5.61 -11.88 15.71
CA LEU A 209 -6.50 -11.43 14.64
C LEU A 209 -7.16 -12.60 13.89
N GLU A 210 -6.49 -13.75 13.79
CA GLU A 210 -7.08 -14.96 13.19
C GLU A 210 -8.34 -15.40 13.96
N LYS A 211 -8.38 -15.13 15.26
CA LYS A 211 -9.51 -15.47 16.10
C LYS A 211 -10.62 -14.42 16.03
N ILE A 212 -10.30 -13.13 16.16
CA ILE A 212 -11.30 -12.07 16.29
C ILE A 212 -11.71 -11.45 14.95
N GLY A 213 -10.82 -11.42 13.97
CA GLY A 213 -11.00 -10.75 12.68
C GLY A 213 -12.25 -11.22 11.91
N PRO A 214 -12.50 -12.54 11.80
CA PRO A 214 -13.69 -13.05 11.10
C PRO A 214 -15.02 -12.54 11.68
N ALA A 215 -15.11 -12.31 13.02
CA ALA A 215 -16.31 -11.81 13.66
C ALA A 215 -16.57 -10.34 13.33
N PHE A 216 -15.53 -9.52 13.15
CA PHE A 216 -15.64 -8.15 12.66
C PHE A 216 -15.99 -8.13 11.17
N GLU A 217 -15.24 -8.85 10.33
CA GLU A 217 -15.45 -8.91 8.88
C GLU A 217 -16.89 -9.25 8.51
N ASN A 218 -17.48 -10.22 9.20
CA ASN A 218 -18.80 -10.77 8.89
C ASN A 218 -19.91 -10.23 9.82
N HIS A 219 -19.65 -9.13 10.54
CA HIS A 219 -20.64 -8.56 11.46
C HIS A 219 -21.91 -8.11 10.71
N PRO A 220 -23.13 -8.32 11.27
CA PRO A 220 -24.40 -8.00 10.59
C PRO A 220 -24.55 -6.54 10.13
N LEU A 221 -23.87 -5.59 10.77
CA LEU A 221 -23.86 -4.19 10.32
C LEU A 221 -23.11 -3.98 9.00
N PHE A 222 -22.36 -4.96 8.50
CA PHE A 222 -21.53 -4.88 7.30
C PHE A 222 -21.99 -5.87 6.22
N PRO A 223 -23.07 -5.59 5.48
CA PRO A 223 -23.68 -6.53 4.54
C PRO A 223 -22.77 -6.91 3.37
N ALA A 224 -21.78 -6.07 3.04
CA ALA A 224 -20.76 -6.33 2.01
C ALA A 224 -19.43 -6.83 2.63
N ARG A 225 -19.45 -7.21 3.91
CA ARG A 225 -18.25 -7.44 4.73
C ARG A 225 -17.37 -6.18 4.80
N ILE A 226 -16.35 -6.17 5.64
CA ILE A 226 -15.53 -4.99 5.87
C ILE A 226 -14.07 -5.36 6.18
N ASN A 227 -13.11 -4.50 5.82
CA ASN A 227 -11.77 -4.53 6.38
C ASN A 227 -11.82 -3.91 7.78
N THR A 228 -11.09 -4.47 8.73
CA THR A 228 -11.07 -3.93 10.10
C THR A 228 -9.65 -3.61 10.53
N GLU A 229 -9.43 -2.36 10.92
CA GLU A 229 -8.18 -1.84 11.42
C GLU A 229 -8.22 -1.69 12.94
N PHE A 230 -7.33 -2.38 13.64
CA PHE A 230 -7.13 -2.27 15.08
C PHE A 230 -5.96 -1.33 15.35
N VAL A 231 -6.20 -0.26 16.12
CA VAL A 231 -5.30 0.89 16.16
C VAL A 231 -4.93 1.28 17.59
N ASN A 232 -3.63 1.46 17.84
CA ASN A 232 -3.14 2.20 19.00
C ASN A 232 -2.73 3.63 18.59
N VAL A 233 -3.14 4.61 19.37
CA VAL A 233 -2.63 5.98 19.30
C VAL A 233 -1.34 6.04 20.13
N ILE A 234 -0.19 6.22 19.48
CA ILE A 234 1.10 6.38 20.17
C ILE A 234 1.24 7.84 20.64
N ASP A 235 1.01 8.76 19.71
CA ASP A 235 0.90 10.19 19.93
C ASP A 235 0.09 10.84 18.79
N SER A 236 0.01 12.16 18.76
CA SER A 236 -0.77 12.88 17.74
C SER A 236 -0.21 12.77 16.31
N GLN A 237 0.99 12.28 16.12
CA GLN A 237 1.64 12.13 14.81
C GLN A 237 1.97 10.68 14.47
N ASN A 238 1.77 9.74 15.41
CA ASN A 238 2.15 8.35 15.25
C ASN A 238 1.03 7.41 15.71
N LEU A 239 0.56 6.56 14.82
CA LEU A 239 -0.43 5.52 15.08
C LEU A 239 0.15 4.17 14.67
N ARG A 240 -0.19 3.13 15.43
CA ARG A 240 0.14 1.74 15.06
C ARG A 240 -1.12 1.00 14.70
N MET A 241 -1.12 0.29 13.57
CA MET A 241 -2.26 -0.52 13.16
C MET A 241 -1.87 -1.96 12.82
N ARG A 242 -2.84 -2.84 13.02
CA ARG A 242 -2.93 -4.15 12.37
C ARG A 242 -4.28 -4.24 11.68
N VAL A 243 -4.33 -4.97 10.57
CA VAL A 243 -5.53 -5.04 9.73
C VAL A 243 -5.94 -6.49 9.49
N TRP A 244 -7.24 -6.73 9.57
CA TRP A 244 -7.91 -7.91 9.03
C TRP A 244 -8.61 -7.50 7.73
N GLU A 245 -8.07 -7.94 6.60
CA GLU A 245 -8.63 -7.58 5.30
C GLU A 245 -9.75 -8.53 4.88
N ARG A 246 -10.79 -7.96 4.32
CA ARG A 246 -11.97 -8.65 3.79
C ARG A 246 -11.58 -9.71 2.76
N GLY A 247 -11.74 -10.98 3.12
CA GLY A 247 -11.46 -12.13 2.27
C GLY A 247 -9.99 -12.54 2.17
N ALA A 248 -9.08 -11.82 2.83
CA ALA A 248 -7.64 -12.11 2.79
C ALA A 248 -7.04 -12.43 4.17
N GLY A 249 -7.72 -12.05 5.27
CA GLY A 249 -7.19 -12.23 6.62
C GLY A 249 -6.19 -11.13 7.01
N GLU A 250 -5.30 -11.42 7.96
CA GLU A 250 -4.27 -10.47 8.35
C GLU A 250 -3.22 -10.31 7.25
N THR A 251 -2.92 -9.05 6.88
CA THR A 251 -1.90 -8.71 5.90
C THR A 251 -0.82 -7.78 6.50
N LEU A 252 0.34 -7.73 5.85
CA LEU A 252 1.44 -6.88 6.32
C LEU A 252 1.20 -5.39 6.08
N ALA A 253 0.38 -5.04 5.06
CA ALA A 253 0.19 -3.67 4.65
C ALA A 253 -1.09 -3.47 3.83
N CYS A 254 -1.99 -2.61 4.34
CA CYS A 254 -3.18 -2.14 3.65
C CYS A 254 -3.11 -0.61 3.49
N GLY A 255 -2.87 -0.12 2.27
CA GLY A 255 -2.73 1.31 1.99
C GLY A 255 -4.03 2.09 2.19
N THR A 256 -5.16 1.55 1.71
CA THR A 256 -6.49 2.15 1.92
C THR A 256 -6.89 2.10 3.39
N GLY A 257 -6.55 1.03 4.10
CA GLY A 257 -6.74 0.91 5.55
C GLY A 257 -5.95 1.97 6.32
N ALA A 258 -4.68 2.21 5.96
CA ALA A 258 -3.89 3.28 6.58
C ALA A 258 -4.51 4.67 6.35
N CYS A 259 -5.03 4.93 5.15
CA CYS A 259 -5.77 6.17 4.85
C CYS A 259 -7.05 6.28 5.71
N ALA A 260 -7.82 5.20 5.81
CA ALA A 260 -9.03 5.16 6.63
C ALA A 260 -8.72 5.38 8.12
N VAL A 261 -7.62 4.81 8.64
CA VAL A 261 -7.15 5.03 10.02
C VAL A 261 -6.82 6.49 10.27
N ALA A 262 -6.08 7.14 9.38
CA ALA A 262 -5.75 8.56 9.52
C ALA A 262 -7.01 9.44 9.50
N VAL A 263 -7.93 9.21 8.56
CA VAL A 263 -9.22 9.90 8.49
C VAL A 263 -10.01 9.71 9.79
N ALA A 264 -10.15 8.45 10.25
CA ALA A 264 -10.85 8.14 11.49
C ALA A 264 -10.20 8.80 12.71
N ALA A 265 -8.87 8.82 12.78
CA ALA A 265 -8.13 9.45 13.88
C ALA A 265 -8.36 10.97 13.92
N ILE A 266 -8.33 11.64 12.78
CA ILE A 266 -8.59 13.07 12.67
C ILE A 266 -10.04 13.39 13.05
N LEU A 267 -11.02 12.63 12.56
CA LEU A 267 -12.43 12.80 12.91
C LEU A 267 -12.70 12.62 14.41
N ASN A 268 -11.96 11.71 15.06
CA ASN A 268 -12.04 11.48 16.50
C ASN A 268 -11.09 12.38 17.33
N GLN A 269 -10.44 13.38 16.71
CA GLN A 269 -9.49 14.30 17.36
C GLN A 269 -8.33 13.59 18.09
N LYS A 270 -7.88 12.45 17.56
CA LYS A 270 -6.81 11.63 18.11
C LYS A 270 -5.45 11.87 17.45
N SER A 271 -5.44 12.53 16.27
CA SER A 271 -4.20 12.84 15.56
C SER A 271 -4.24 14.22 14.90
N SER A 272 -3.08 14.69 14.49
CA SER A 272 -2.89 15.85 13.61
C SER A 272 -3.29 15.51 12.16
N PRO A 273 -3.47 16.52 11.27
CA PRO A 273 -3.79 16.29 9.84
C PRO A 273 -2.76 15.52 9.06
N GLU A 274 -1.53 15.41 9.56
CA GLU A 274 -0.44 14.62 9.01
C GLU A 274 0.02 13.62 10.07
N VAL A 275 0.04 12.33 9.71
CA VAL A 275 0.30 11.25 10.65
C VAL A 275 1.06 10.10 9.99
N THR A 276 1.98 9.50 10.73
CA THR A 276 2.65 8.25 10.35
C THR A 276 1.85 7.07 10.88
N ILE A 277 1.50 6.16 9.99
CA ILE A 277 0.85 4.89 10.34
C ILE A 277 1.90 3.79 10.27
N HIS A 278 2.19 3.16 11.43
CA HIS A 278 3.09 2.04 11.55
C HIS A 278 2.33 0.73 11.34
N LEU A 279 2.62 0.04 10.23
CA LEU A 279 2.08 -1.27 9.87
C LEU A 279 3.13 -2.36 10.11
N LEU A 280 2.74 -3.63 10.00
CA LEU A 280 3.70 -4.75 10.12
C LEU A 280 4.79 -4.71 9.03
N GLY A 281 4.42 -4.28 7.81
CA GLY A 281 5.33 -4.23 6.66
C GLY A 281 6.17 -2.95 6.56
N GLY A 282 5.87 -1.92 7.34
CA GLY A 282 6.57 -0.63 7.31
C GLY A 282 5.64 0.56 7.53
N ASP A 283 6.15 1.75 7.31
CA ASP A 283 5.48 3.01 7.62
C ASP A 283 4.86 3.65 6.38
N LEU A 284 3.70 4.30 6.57
CA LEU A 284 3.05 5.18 5.60
C LEU A 284 2.79 6.54 6.25
N GLN A 285 3.11 7.61 5.54
CA GLN A 285 2.72 8.97 5.92
C GLN A 285 1.41 9.30 5.24
N ILE A 286 0.41 9.67 6.03
CA ILE A 286 -0.92 10.02 5.54
C ILE A 286 -1.22 11.47 5.90
N ALA A 287 -1.75 12.22 4.94
CA ALA A 287 -2.17 13.60 5.14
C ALA A 287 -3.61 13.79 4.66
N TRP A 288 -4.45 14.42 5.51
CA TRP A 288 -5.82 14.80 5.18
C TRP A 288 -6.22 16.09 5.89
N GLN A 289 -6.73 17.06 5.14
CA GLN A 289 -7.09 18.39 5.66
C GLN A 289 -8.56 18.50 6.11
N GLY A 290 -9.31 17.39 6.05
CA GLY A 290 -10.73 17.35 6.41
C GLY A 290 -11.68 17.62 5.24
N GLY A 291 -12.98 17.39 5.46
CA GLY A 291 -14.04 17.59 4.48
C GLY A 291 -13.84 16.78 3.20
N ASP A 292 -14.08 17.42 2.06
CA ASP A 292 -13.94 16.82 0.73
C ASP A 292 -12.51 16.86 0.16
N ALA A 293 -11.52 17.24 0.99
CA ALA A 293 -10.12 17.23 0.55
C ALA A 293 -9.64 15.80 0.27
N PRO A 294 -8.75 15.61 -0.72
CA PRO A 294 -8.17 14.29 -0.96
C PRO A 294 -7.27 13.86 0.20
N VAL A 295 -7.21 12.54 0.41
CA VAL A 295 -6.24 11.90 1.28
C VAL A 295 -4.98 11.64 0.47
N TYR A 296 -3.83 12.06 0.96
CA TYR A 296 -2.53 11.77 0.37
C TYR A 296 -1.81 10.70 1.16
N MET A 297 -1.28 9.70 0.46
CA MET A 297 -0.50 8.61 1.04
C MET A 297 0.91 8.63 0.47
N THR A 298 1.92 8.76 1.33
CA THR A 298 3.34 8.70 0.96
C THR A 298 3.98 7.47 1.58
N GLY A 299 4.76 6.74 0.78
CA GLY A 299 5.49 5.58 1.25
C GLY A 299 6.53 5.07 0.27
N ALA A 300 7.37 4.20 0.75
CA ALA A 300 8.44 3.59 -0.04
C ALA A 300 7.90 2.62 -1.09
N ALA A 301 8.69 2.44 -2.13
CA ALA A 301 8.58 1.37 -3.10
C ALA A 301 9.97 0.75 -3.31
N THR A 302 10.07 -0.57 -3.29
CA THR A 302 11.35 -1.28 -3.31
C THR A 302 11.41 -2.29 -4.43
N THR A 303 12.46 -2.22 -5.25
CA THR A 303 12.82 -3.27 -6.20
C THR A 303 13.60 -4.35 -5.45
N VAL A 304 13.16 -5.61 -5.56
CA VAL A 304 13.81 -6.76 -4.91
C VAL A 304 14.81 -7.39 -5.87
N PHE A 305 14.34 -7.77 -7.05
CA PHE A 305 15.18 -8.33 -8.11
C PHE A 305 14.48 -8.25 -9.48
N GLU A 306 15.27 -8.41 -10.52
CA GLU A 306 14.82 -8.56 -11.90
C GLU A 306 15.15 -9.95 -12.41
N GLY A 307 14.35 -10.46 -13.34
CA GLY A 307 14.55 -11.79 -13.88
C GLY A 307 13.85 -12.04 -15.20
N GLU A 308 14.03 -13.25 -15.69
CA GLU A 308 13.34 -13.76 -16.87
C GLU A 308 12.81 -15.16 -16.58
N ILE A 309 11.55 -15.42 -16.94
CA ILE A 309 10.89 -16.71 -16.79
C ILE A 309 10.35 -17.17 -18.15
N LEU A 310 10.45 -18.48 -18.40
CA LEU A 310 9.81 -19.13 -19.55
C LEU A 310 8.37 -19.47 -19.16
N ILE A 311 7.42 -18.94 -19.89
CA ILE A 311 5.98 -19.19 -19.74
C ILE A 311 5.37 -19.54 -21.08
#